data_4bf901f59de82af4f42e6d25e4c3fc3b
#
_entry.id   4bf901f59de82af4f42e6d25e4c3fc3b
#
_cell.length_a   1.000
_cell.length_b   1.000
_cell.length_c   1.000
_cell.angle_alpha   90.00
_cell.angle_beta   90.00
_cell.angle_gamma   90.00
#
_symmetry.space_group_name_H-M   'P 1'
#
loop_
_entity.id
_entity.type
_entity.pdbx_description
1 polymer ?
#
loop_
_entity_poly.entity_id
_entity_poly.type
_entity_poly.pdbx_seq_one_letter_code
_entity_poly.pdbx_strand_id
1 'polypeptide(L)'
;GNVLLRKAQYKNSDEPNYALHISKLFIGGKIQNYHNILRRFIRDNGEDHDVESVAEYLHKCKHRVFNADNIDTVRGIEGEAATKYFGVFSHLLLNQKEDFKFEGRNRRPPKDAVNAMLSFVYTLICNDITAALETVGLDPYVGFMHTLRPGRPSLALDMMEELRAYLGDRLVLSLINRKQISIKDYVKQGDDGIVMT
;
A
#
# COMPACT_ATOMS: atom_id res chain seq x y z
N GLY A 1 4.84 -14.69 25.66
CA GLY A 1 5.27 -13.58 24.80
C GLY A 1 6.62 -13.03 25.25
N ASN A 2 7.41 -12.47 24.32
CA ASN A 2 8.73 -11.91 24.62
C ASN A 2 8.60 -10.49 25.20
N VAL A 3 8.52 -10.38 26.54
CA VAL A 3 8.32 -9.11 27.23
C VAL A 3 9.50 -8.13 27.02
N LEU A 4 10.72 -8.63 26.86
CA LEU A 4 11.89 -7.79 26.61
C LEU A 4 11.84 -7.16 25.22
N LEU A 5 11.38 -7.91 24.22
CA LEU A 5 11.17 -7.41 22.86
C LEU A 5 10.11 -6.32 22.83
N ARG A 6 8.97 -6.49 23.51
CA ARG A 6 7.91 -5.47 23.63
C ARG A 6 8.41 -4.20 24.33
N LYS A 7 9.16 -4.34 25.40
CA LYS A 7 9.75 -3.17 26.08
C LYS A 7 10.71 -2.40 25.17
N ALA A 8 11.52 -3.11 24.38
CA ALA A 8 12.40 -2.49 23.39
C ALA A 8 11.59 -1.81 22.27
N GLN A 9 10.52 -2.45 21.78
CA GLN A 9 9.61 -1.86 20.79
C GLN A 9 9.02 -0.54 21.31
N TYR A 10 8.44 -0.53 22.50
CA TYR A 10 7.81 0.66 23.08
C TYR A 10 8.82 1.79 23.26
N LYS A 11 9.98 1.49 23.87
CA LYS A 11 11.05 2.47 24.02
C LYS A 11 11.47 3.08 22.67
N ASN A 12 11.62 2.25 21.65
CA ASN A 12 12.08 2.70 20.34
C ASN A 12 10.98 3.45 19.56
N SER A 13 9.71 3.13 19.78
CA SER A 13 8.60 3.86 19.15
C SER A 13 8.43 5.27 19.72
N ASP A 14 8.84 5.48 20.99
CA ASP A 14 8.82 6.79 21.65
C ASP A 14 10.07 7.63 21.31
N GLU A 15 11.09 7.04 20.67
CA GLU A 15 12.31 7.72 20.26
C GLU A 15 12.15 8.33 18.86
N PRO A 16 12.06 9.69 18.71
CA PRO A 16 11.72 10.30 17.43
C PRO A 16 12.67 9.98 16.28
N ASN A 17 13.98 9.92 16.56
CA ASN A 17 14.98 9.63 15.53
C ASN A 17 14.90 8.18 15.05
N TYR A 18 14.63 7.24 15.97
CA TYR A 18 14.45 5.84 15.63
C TYR A 18 13.15 5.63 14.86
N ALA A 19 12.05 6.24 15.30
CA ALA A 19 10.76 6.18 14.60
C ALA A 19 10.88 6.77 13.19
N LEU A 20 11.55 7.90 13.02
CA LEU A 20 11.82 8.49 11.71
C LEU A 20 12.66 7.56 10.83
N HIS A 21 13.71 6.95 11.37
CA HIS A 21 14.55 6.03 10.62
C HIS A 21 13.75 4.83 10.09
N ILE A 22 12.98 4.18 10.96
CA ILE A 22 12.13 3.03 10.57
C ILE A 22 11.04 3.43 9.57
N SER A 23 10.41 4.59 9.76
CA SER A 23 9.41 5.13 8.82
C SER A 23 9.98 5.35 7.42
N LYS A 24 11.21 5.85 7.33
CA LYS A 24 11.92 6.01 6.04
C LYS A 24 12.14 4.67 5.34
N LEU A 25 12.47 3.61 6.09
CA LEU A 25 12.65 2.28 5.51
C LEU A 25 11.35 1.74 4.94
N PHE A 26 10.24 1.78 5.69
CA PHE A 26 8.93 1.32 5.20
C PHE A 26 8.46 2.10 3.97
N ILE A 27 8.55 3.41 3.99
CA ILE A 27 8.08 4.23 2.86
C ILE A 27 9.04 4.17 1.68
N GLY A 28 10.36 4.12 1.94
CA GLY A 28 11.35 3.88 0.88
C GLY A 28 11.12 2.54 0.16
N GLY A 29 10.82 1.47 0.92
CA GLY A 29 10.45 0.15 0.38
C GLY A 29 9.15 0.19 -0.43
N LYS A 30 8.11 0.85 0.07
CA LYS A 30 6.85 1.08 -0.66
C LYS A 30 7.08 1.75 -2.00
N ILE A 31 7.77 2.90 -2.01
CA ILE A 31 8.02 3.67 -3.23
C ILE A 31 8.88 2.88 -4.20
N GLN A 32 9.87 2.15 -3.72
CA GLN A 32 10.67 1.25 -4.56
C GLN A 32 9.81 0.16 -5.21
N ASN A 33 8.86 -0.40 -4.47
CA ASN A 33 7.96 -1.42 -5.01
C ASN A 33 6.97 -0.85 -6.04
N TYR A 34 6.46 0.37 -5.85
CA TYR A 34 5.71 1.09 -6.87
C TYR A 34 6.53 1.27 -8.16
N HIS A 35 7.74 1.80 -8.03
CA HIS A 35 8.66 1.96 -9.16
C HIS A 35 8.91 0.64 -9.88
N ASN A 36 9.19 -0.43 -9.15
CA ASN A 36 9.46 -1.74 -9.74
C ASN A 36 8.27 -2.29 -10.54
N ILE A 37 7.03 -2.08 -10.07
CA ILE A 37 5.81 -2.49 -10.80
C ILE A 37 5.71 -1.73 -12.11
N LEU A 38 5.89 -0.40 -12.11
CA LEU A 38 5.81 0.41 -13.32
C LEU A 38 6.93 0.05 -14.32
N ARG A 39 8.17 -0.10 -13.85
CA ARG A 39 9.30 -0.51 -14.71
C ARG A 39 9.09 -1.91 -15.30
N ARG A 40 8.52 -2.83 -14.54
CA ARG A 40 8.16 -4.15 -15.06
C ARG A 40 7.06 -4.05 -16.13
N PHE A 41 6.04 -3.23 -15.90
CA PHE A 41 4.97 -3.02 -16.87
C PHE A 41 5.53 -2.52 -18.21
N ILE A 42 6.38 -1.48 -18.20
CA ILE A 42 7.02 -0.93 -19.39
C ILE A 42 7.84 -2.00 -20.11
N ARG A 43 8.65 -2.76 -19.38
CA ARG A 43 9.47 -3.83 -19.97
C ARG A 43 8.63 -4.92 -20.64
N ASP A 44 7.52 -5.31 -20.03
CA ASP A 44 6.71 -6.45 -20.45
C ASP A 44 5.65 -6.07 -21.52
N ASN A 45 5.27 -4.77 -21.63
CA ASN A 45 4.18 -4.30 -22.53
C ASN A 45 4.60 -3.20 -23.52
N GLY A 46 5.82 -2.69 -23.44
CA GLY A 46 6.31 -1.59 -24.28
C GLY A 46 6.20 -0.23 -23.62
N GLU A 47 6.61 0.80 -24.35
CA GLU A 47 6.67 2.18 -23.85
C GLU A 47 5.28 2.74 -23.58
N ASP A 48 5.13 3.36 -22.42
CA ASP A 48 3.98 4.17 -22.01
C ASP A 48 4.54 5.42 -21.31
N HIS A 49 4.43 6.55 -21.96
CA HIS A 49 5.04 7.81 -21.55
C HIS A 49 4.57 8.26 -20.15
N ASP A 50 3.27 8.07 -19.84
CA ASP A 50 2.70 8.49 -18.56
C ASP A 50 3.25 7.58 -17.42
N VAL A 51 3.26 6.27 -17.67
CA VAL A 51 3.81 5.29 -16.71
C VAL A 51 5.31 5.52 -16.50
N GLU A 52 6.05 5.83 -17.56
CA GLU A 52 7.49 6.10 -17.48
C GLU A 52 7.79 7.37 -16.68
N SER A 53 7.07 8.45 -16.96
CA SER A 53 7.19 9.72 -16.23
C SER A 53 6.93 9.52 -14.71
N VAL A 54 5.90 8.72 -14.36
CA VAL A 54 5.61 8.41 -12.96
C VAL A 54 6.69 7.51 -12.34
N ALA A 55 7.24 6.55 -13.09
CA ALA A 55 8.34 5.72 -12.59
C ALA A 55 9.57 6.56 -12.24
N GLU A 56 9.95 7.52 -13.10
CA GLU A 56 11.05 8.46 -12.83
C GLU A 56 10.74 9.36 -11.61
N TYR A 57 9.51 9.85 -11.50
CA TYR A 57 9.09 10.62 -10.34
C TYR A 57 9.22 9.83 -9.04
N LEU A 58 8.79 8.58 -9.02
CA LEU A 58 8.91 7.70 -7.86
C LEU A 58 10.37 7.43 -7.47
N HIS A 59 11.25 7.31 -8.44
CA HIS A 59 12.69 7.19 -8.18
C HIS A 59 13.24 8.40 -7.41
N LYS A 60 12.84 9.62 -7.83
CA LYS A 60 13.20 10.86 -7.12
C LYS A 60 12.56 10.94 -5.72
N CYS A 61 11.30 10.52 -5.57
CA CYS A 61 10.62 10.48 -4.27
C CYS A 61 11.35 9.58 -3.25
N LYS A 62 11.89 8.45 -3.67
CA LYS A 62 12.67 7.58 -2.79
C LYS A 62 13.86 8.32 -2.17
N HIS A 63 14.62 9.07 -2.96
CA HIS A 63 15.72 9.89 -2.43
C HIS A 63 15.24 10.96 -1.46
N ARG A 64 14.11 11.63 -1.76
CA ARG A 64 13.49 12.62 -0.86
C ARG A 64 13.10 12.03 0.50
N VAL A 65 12.57 10.79 0.53
CA VAL A 65 12.20 10.09 1.78
C VAL A 65 13.43 9.93 2.68
N PHE A 66 14.55 9.45 2.15
CA PHE A 66 15.77 9.24 2.97
C PHE A 66 16.39 10.55 3.48
N ASN A 67 16.15 11.67 2.78
CA ASN A 67 16.61 13.00 3.18
C ASN A 67 15.58 13.78 4.03
N ALA A 68 14.42 13.22 4.36
CA ALA A 68 13.42 13.88 5.17
C ALA A 68 13.89 14.03 6.63
N ASP A 69 13.58 15.17 7.27
CA ASP A 69 14.02 15.47 8.63
C ASP A 69 12.99 15.11 9.71
N ASN A 70 11.77 14.77 9.30
CA ASN A 70 10.68 14.41 10.21
C ASN A 70 9.64 13.48 9.53
N ILE A 71 8.81 12.84 10.36
CA ILE A 71 7.80 11.86 9.91
C ILE A 71 6.71 12.51 9.05
N ASP A 72 6.34 13.76 9.31
CA ASP A 72 5.29 14.42 8.53
C ASP A 72 5.75 14.70 7.11
N THR A 73 7.03 15.03 6.91
CA THR A 73 7.65 15.11 5.57
C THR A 73 7.63 13.74 4.87
N VAL A 74 7.96 12.66 5.59
CA VAL A 74 7.87 11.28 5.04
C VAL A 74 6.44 10.95 4.61
N ARG A 75 5.42 11.28 5.43
CA ARG A 75 4.00 11.09 5.10
C ARG A 75 3.56 11.93 3.90
N GLY A 76 4.04 13.17 3.79
CA GLY A 76 3.75 14.03 2.64
C GLY A 76 4.26 13.43 1.34
N ILE A 77 5.52 12.97 1.33
CA ILE A 77 6.14 12.33 0.16
C ILE A 77 5.43 11.01 -0.18
N GLU A 78 5.03 10.23 0.82
CA GLU A 78 4.24 9.01 0.64
C GLU A 78 2.91 9.31 -0.06
N GLY A 79 2.18 10.32 0.39
CA GLY A 79 0.91 10.73 -0.20
C GLY A 79 1.06 11.18 -1.65
N GLU A 80 2.09 11.99 -1.96
CA GLU A 80 2.42 12.39 -3.34
C GLU A 80 2.73 11.17 -4.21
N ALA A 81 3.59 10.27 -3.74
CA ALA A 81 3.98 9.06 -4.46
C ALA A 81 2.77 8.15 -4.72
N ALA A 82 1.91 7.96 -3.72
CA ALA A 82 0.70 7.16 -3.87
C ALA A 82 -0.28 7.78 -4.88
N THR A 83 -0.47 9.10 -4.84
CA THR A 83 -1.33 9.82 -5.79
C THR A 83 -0.83 9.64 -7.23
N LYS A 84 0.48 9.78 -7.47
CA LYS A 84 1.07 9.58 -8.79
C LYS A 84 0.96 8.14 -9.27
N TYR A 85 1.27 7.18 -8.41
CA TYR A 85 1.18 5.75 -8.73
C TYR A 85 -0.25 5.33 -9.10
N PHE A 86 -1.23 5.70 -8.26
CA PHE A 86 -2.63 5.38 -8.55
C PHE A 86 -3.21 6.19 -9.72
N GLY A 87 -2.61 7.32 -10.08
CA GLY A 87 -2.98 8.09 -11.26
C GLY A 87 -2.74 7.34 -12.59
N VAL A 88 -1.75 6.44 -12.64
CA VAL A 88 -1.47 5.61 -13.82
C VAL A 88 -1.88 4.13 -13.63
N PHE A 89 -2.53 3.79 -12.53
CA PHE A 89 -2.88 2.40 -12.22
C PHE A 89 -3.82 1.78 -13.26
N SER A 90 -4.71 2.57 -13.87
CA SER A 90 -5.60 2.12 -14.93
C SER A 90 -4.87 1.65 -16.19
N HIS A 91 -3.66 2.18 -16.48
CA HIS A 91 -2.82 1.70 -17.60
C HIS A 91 -2.37 0.25 -17.38
N LEU A 92 -2.22 -0.16 -16.12
CA LEU A 92 -1.80 -1.53 -15.75
C LEU A 92 -2.91 -2.57 -15.92
N LEU A 93 -4.15 -2.14 -16.12
CA LEU A 93 -5.29 -2.99 -16.43
C LEU A 93 -5.28 -3.27 -17.93
N LEU A 94 -4.84 -4.46 -18.33
CA LEU A 94 -4.69 -4.86 -19.73
C LEU A 94 -5.96 -5.52 -20.30
N ASN A 95 -6.77 -6.11 -19.44
CA ASN A 95 -7.98 -6.83 -19.79
C ASN A 95 -9.19 -6.31 -18.99
N GLN A 96 -10.40 -6.57 -19.50
CA GLN A 96 -11.67 -6.25 -18.84
C GLN A 96 -11.80 -4.76 -18.45
N LYS A 97 -11.23 -3.84 -19.24
CA LYS A 97 -11.16 -2.39 -18.92
C LYS A 97 -12.53 -1.74 -18.78
N GLU A 98 -13.54 -2.22 -19.49
CA GLU A 98 -14.91 -1.67 -19.41
C GLU A 98 -15.58 -2.02 -18.07
N ASP A 99 -15.30 -3.20 -17.55
CA ASP A 99 -15.88 -3.72 -16.31
C ASP A 99 -15.11 -3.25 -15.07
N PHE A 100 -13.77 -3.15 -15.17
CA PHE A 100 -12.88 -2.76 -14.09
C PHE A 100 -12.32 -1.34 -14.28
N LYS A 101 -13.22 -0.35 -14.36
CA LYS A 101 -12.84 1.06 -14.42
C LYS A 101 -12.21 1.50 -13.10
N PHE A 102 -11.14 2.29 -13.21
CA PHE A 102 -10.42 2.81 -12.05
C PHE A 102 -10.04 4.27 -12.30
N GLU A 103 -10.63 5.19 -11.53
CA GLU A 103 -10.40 6.64 -11.65
C GLU A 103 -9.52 7.19 -10.51
N GLY A 104 -9.02 6.32 -9.65
CA GLY A 104 -8.19 6.68 -8.51
C GLY A 104 -8.55 5.93 -7.25
N ARG A 105 -7.69 6.04 -6.24
CA ARG A 105 -7.85 5.28 -5.00
C ARG A 105 -8.91 5.90 -4.09
N ASN A 106 -9.97 5.16 -3.81
CA ASN A 106 -10.99 5.48 -2.80
C ASN A 106 -11.20 4.27 -1.87
N ARG A 107 -11.67 4.51 -0.63
CA ARG A 107 -11.64 3.47 0.41
C ARG A 107 -12.92 3.28 1.21
N ARG A 108 -13.71 4.31 1.41
CA ARG A 108 -14.83 4.27 2.37
C ARG A 108 -16.01 5.11 1.86
N PRO A 109 -16.95 4.47 1.20
CA PRO A 109 -16.93 3.11 0.66
C PRO A 109 -16.07 3.01 -0.61
N PRO A 110 -15.63 1.78 -1.04
CA PRO A 110 -15.05 1.59 -2.37
C PRO A 110 -16.13 1.84 -3.43
N LYS A 111 -15.81 2.66 -4.44
CA LYS A 111 -16.78 3.08 -5.47
C LYS A 111 -16.71 2.27 -6.76
N ASP A 112 -15.70 1.44 -6.91
CA ASP A 112 -15.49 0.56 -8.06
C ASP A 112 -14.92 -0.79 -7.61
N ALA A 113 -14.99 -1.78 -8.49
CA ALA A 113 -14.59 -3.16 -8.22
C ALA A 113 -13.07 -3.27 -7.91
N VAL A 114 -12.23 -2.47 -8.57
CA VAL A 114 -10.78 -2.45 -8.31
C VAL A 114 -10.48 -1.96 -6.90
N ASN A 115 -11.13 -0.88 -6.48
CA ASN A 115 -11.01 -0.35 -5.13
C ASN A 115 -11.55 -1.29 -4.06
N ALA A 116 -12.65 -1.99 -4.34
CA ALA A 116 -13.20 -3.02 -3.45
C ALA A 116 -12.18 -4.14 -3.24
N MET A 117 -11.59 -4.65 -4.33
CA MET A 117 -10.61 -5.73 -4.28
C MET A 117 -9.31 -5.30 -3.59
N LEU A 118 -8.78 -4.11 -3.92
CA LEU A 118 -7.61 -3.55 -3.22
C LEU A 118 -7.86 -3.44 -1.71
N SER A 119 -9.05 -2.98 -1.31
CA SER A 119 -9.40 -2.84 0.10
C SER A 119 -9.51 -4.18 0.80
N PHE A 120 -10.12 -5.19 0.15
CA PHE A 120 -10.22 -6.55 0.66
C PHE A 120 -8.84 -7.18 0.85
N VAL A 121 -8.01 -7.17 -0.20
CA VAL A 121 -6.67 -7.76 -0.17
C VAL A 121 -5.78 -7.07 0.90
N TYR A 122 -5.85 -5.74 1.01
CA TYR A 122 -5.10 -5.03 2.07
C TYR A 122 -5.57 -5.39 3.47
N THR A 123 -6.87 -5.67 3.65
CA THR A 123 -7.38 -6.14 4.95
C THR A 123 -6.82 -7.52 5.28
N LEU A 124 -6.78 -8.43 4.32
CA LEU A 124 -6.17 -9.76 4.51
C LEU A 124 -4.68 -9.65 4.88
N ILE A 125 -3.91 -8.87 4.12
CA ILE A 125 -2.48 -8.65 4.38
C ILE A 125 -2.28 -8.05 5.79
N CYS A 126 -3.09 -7.07 6.18
CA CYS A 126 -3.01 -6.45 7.50
C CYS A 126 -3.28 -7.46 8.62
N ASN A 127 -4.27 -8.34 8.46
CA ASN A 127 -4.60 -9.38 9.43
C ASN A 127 -3.46 -10.40 9.56
N ASP A 128 -2.88 -10.84 8.44
CA ASP A 128 -1.76 -11.78 8.44
C ASP A 128 -0.51 -11.18 9.11
N ILE A 129 -0.21 -9.90 8.83
CA ILE A 129 0.89 -9.18 9.50
C ILE A 129 0.62 -9.06 11.00
N THR A 130 -0.62 -8.75 11.40
CA THR A 130 -1.01 -8.66 12.81
C THR A 130 -0.75 -9.98 13.51
N ALA A 131 -1.21 -11.09 12.96
CA ALA A 131 -0.99 -12.43 13.51
C ALA A 131 0.51 -12.80 13.57
N ALA A 132 1.28 -12.45 12.53
CA ALA A 132 2.73 -12.68 12.50
C ALA A 132 3.46 -11.89 13.61
N LEU A 133 3.11 -10.62 13.81
CA LEU A 133 3.67 -9.77 14.86
C LEU A 133 3.39 -10.33 16.26
N GLU A 134 2.15 -10.76 16.52
CA GLU A 134 1.80 -11.40 17.79
C GLU A 134 2.58 -12.69 18.01
N THR A 135 2.76 -13.49 16.96
CA THR A 135 3.50 -14.75 17.02
C THR A 135 4.95 -14.55 17.45
N VAL A 136 5.63 -13.52 16.93
CA VAL A 136 7.01 -13.21 17.31
C VAL A 136 7.11 -12.41 18.62
N GLY A 137 5.98 -11.98 19.19
CA GLY A 137 5.88 -11.30 20.48
C GLY A 137 5.98 -9.77 20.40
N LEU A 138 5.83 -9.19 19.21
CA LEU A 138 5.65 -7.74 19.03
C LEU A 138 4.19 -7.34 19.27
N ASP A 139 3.98 -6.07 19.58
CA ASP A 139 2.65 -5.47 19.69
C ASP A 139 2.25 -4.86 18.35
N PRO A 140 1.22 -5.38 17.65
CA PRO A 140 0.81 -4.86 16.36
C PRO A 140 0.23 -3.43 16.42
N TYR A 141 -0.16 -2.96 17.60
CA TYR A 141 -0.78 -1.65 17.78
C TYR A 141 0.23 -0.51 18.00
N VAL A 142 1.47 -0.82 18.36
CA VAL A 142 2.54 0.18 18.61
C VAL A 142 3.47 0.25 17.40
N GLY A 143 3.16 1.20 16.51
CA GLY A 143 3.92 1.48 15.28
C GLY A 143 4.88 2.66 15.43
N PHE A 144 5.51 3.04 14.32
CA PHE A 144 6.52 4.09 14.22
C PHE A 144 6.03 5.29 13.38
N MET A 145 5.30 5.03 12.31
CA MET A 145 4.83 6.07 11.38
C MET A 145 3.35 6.41 11.59
N HIS A 146 2.50 5.41 11.70
CA HIS A 146 1.08 5.63 11.89
C HIS A 146 0.79 6.09 13.32
N THR A 147 0.02 7.17 13.46
CA THR A 147 -0.42 7.69 14.76
C THR A 147 -1.14 6.62 15.56
N LEU A 148 -0.76 6.46 16.83
CA LEU A 148 -1.38 5.53 17.74
C LEU A 148 -2.84 5.94 18.00
N ARG A 149 -3.76 4.98 17.85
CA ARG A 149 -5.18 5.13 18.14
C ARG A 149 -5.73 3.82 18.69
N PRO A 150 -6.63 3.85 19.67
CA PRO A 150 -7.28 2.63 20.17
C PRO A 150 -7.87 1.79 19.01
N GLY A 151 -7.57 0.49 19.00
CA GLY A 151 -8.06 -0.45 17.99
C GLY A 151 -7.39 -0.36 16.60
N ARG A 152 -6.38 0.52 16.43
CA ARG A 152 -5.65 0.64 15.16
C ARG A 152 -4.33 -0.14 15.23
N PRO A 153 -4.13 -1.18 14.40
CA PRO A 153 -2.88 -1.95 14.41
C PRO A 153 -1.77 -1.17 13.66
N SER A 154 -1.23 -0.14 14.33
CA SER A 154 -0.32 0.84 13.72
C SER A 154 0.96 0.21 13.17
N LEU A 155 1.58 -0.76 13.88
CA LEU A 155 2.77 -1.44 13.38
C LEU A 155 2.44 -2.35 12.18
N ALA A 156 1.31 -3.07 12.24
CA ALA A 156 0.90 -3.88 11.10
C ALA A 156 0.64 -3.02 9.85
N LEU A 157 0.05 -1.83 10.03
CA LEU A 157 -0.15 -0.87 8.94
C LEU A 157 1.17 -0.30 8.42
N ASP A 158 2.14 -0.01 9.30
CA ASP A 158 3.48 0.44 8.91
C ASP A 158 4.19 -0.61 8.05
N MET A 159 4.22 -1.86 8.50
CA MET A 159 4.83 -2.97 7.75
C MET A 159 4.10 -3.28 6.45
N MET A 160 2.77 -3.13 6.44
CA MET A 160 1.97 -3.35 5.24
C MET A 160 2.33 -2.36 4.12
N GLU A 161 2.83 -1.16 4.42
CA GLU A 161 3.16 -0.17 3.39
C GLU A 161 4.12 -0.73 2.34
N GLU A 162 5.15 -1.46 2.74
CA GLU A 162 6.08 -2.10 1.81
C GLU A 162 5.41 -3.22 0.99
N LEU A 163 4.49 -3.97 1.61
CA LEU A 163 3.89 -5.14 0.99
C LEU A 163 2.69 -4.84 0.09
N ARG A 164 2.07 -3.65 0.21
CA ARG A 164 0.87 -3.29 -0.56
C ARG A 164 1.07 -3.50 -2.06
N ALA A 165 2.11 -2.87 -2.61
CA ALA A 165 2.38 -2.95 -4.04
C ALA A 165 2.82 -4.36 -4.45
N TYR A 166 3.79 -4.90 -3.73
CA TYR A 166 4.42 -6.18 -4.06
C TYR A 166 3.46 -7.37 -4.00
N LEU A 167 2.61 -7.44 -2.97
CA LEU A 167 1.61 -8.50 -2.82
C LEU A 167 0.24 -8.05 -3.31
N GLY A 168 -0.33 -6.98 -2.73
CA GLY A 168 -1.72 -6.60 -2.95
C GLY A 168 -2.02 -6.14 -4.36
N ASP A 169 -1.35 -5.09 -4.83
CA ASP A 169 -1.64 -4.51 -6.15
C ASP A 169 -1.34 -5.49 -7.27
N ARG A 170 -0.23 -6.22 -7.17
CA ARG A 170 0.13 -7.25 -8.15
C ARG A 170 -0.87 -8.40 -8.21
N LEU A 171 -1.39 -8.84 -7.06
CA LEU A 171 -2.44 -9.86 -7.01
C LEU A 171 -3.69 -9.36 -7.72
N VAL A 172 -4.17 -8.16 -7.38
CA VAL A 172 -5.36 -7.54 -7.97
C VAL A 172 -5.20 -7.42 -9.50
N LEU A 173 -4.11 -6.83 -9.97
CA LEU A 173 -3.79 -6.72 -11.40
C LEU A 173 -3.72 -8.08 -12.08
N SER A 174 -3.10 -9.08 -11.43
CA SER A 174 -2.99 -10.44 -11.98
C SER A 174 -4.35 -11.09 -12.15
N LEU A 175 -5.23 -11.02 -11.14
CA LEU A 175 -6.56 -11.63 -11.18
C LEU A 175 -7.42 -11.01 -12.28
N ILE A 176 -7.40 -9.67 -12.44
CA ILE A 176 -8.14 -8.97 -13.50
C ILE A 176 -7.54 -9.29 -14.87
N ASN A 177 -6.24 -9.14 -15.05
CA ASN A 177 -5.59 -9.29 -16.34
C ASN A 177 -5.60 -10.74 -16.85
N ARG A 178 -5.64 -11.72 -15.94
CA ARG A 178 -5.78 -13.15 -16.27
C ARG A 178 -7.24 -13.61 -16.36
N LYS A 179 -8.21 -12.69 -16.20
CA LYS A 179 -9.65 -12.98 -16.21
C LYS A 179 -10.07 -14.07 -15.21
N GLN A 180 -9.39 -14.11 -14.04
CA GLN A 180 -9.70 -15.05 -12.95
C GLN A 180 -10.86 -14.56 -12.08
N ILE A 181 -11.27 -13.32 -12.25
CA ILE A 181 -12.43 -12.69 -11.64
C ILE A 181 -13.21 -11.94 -12.72
N SER A 182 -14.49 -11.73 -12.46
CA SER A 182 -15.40 -11.00 -13.34
C SER A 182 -16.19 -9.96 -12.57
N ILE A 183 -16.81 -9.01 -13.27
CA ILE A 183 -17.68 -8.01 -12.63
C ILE A 183 -18.88 -8.64 -11.91
N LYS A 184 -19.26 -9.88 -12.27
CA LYS A 184 -20.36 -10.63 -11.66
C LYS A 184 -20.06 -11.04 -10.22
N ASP A 185 -18.77 -11.02 -9.81
CA ASP A 185 -18.32 -11.34 -8.46
C ASP A 185 -18.45 -10.13 -7.50
N TYR A 186 -19.14 -9.07 -7.97
CA TYR A 186 -19.32 -7.82 -7.21
C TYR A 186 -20.79 -7.39 -7.19
N VAL A 187 -21.19 -6.82 -6.05
CA VAL A 187 -22.53 -6.25 -5.89
C VAL A 187 -22.44 -4.83 -5.32
N LYS A 188 -23.43 -4.01 -5.65
CA LYS A 188 -23.60 -2.70 -5.02
C LYS A 188 -24.12 -2.88 -3.61
N GLN A 189 -23.51 -2.19 -2.64
CA GLN A 189 -23.94 -2.16 -1.26
C GLN A 189 -24.26 -0.70 -0.86
N GLY A 190 -25.54 -0.41 -0.61
CA GLY A 190 -26.01 0.95 -0.36
C GLY A 190 -25.89 1.86 -1.59
N ASP A 191 -25.94 3.18 -1.34
CA ASP A 191 -25.99 4.17 -2.43
C ASP A 191 -24.69 4.31 -3.22
N ASP A 192 -23.52 4.02 -2.63
CA ASP A 192 -22.21 4.30 -3.27
C ASP A 192 -21.16 3.20 -3.10
N GLY A 193 -21.45 2.09 -2.44
CA GLY A 193 -20.46 1.06 -2.13
C GLY A 193 -20.47 -0.13 -3.10
N ILE A 194 -19.30 -0.71 -3.39
CA ILE A 194 -19.15 -1.98 -4.10
C ILE A 194 -18.42 -2.97 -3.19
N VAL A 195 -18.95 -4.18 -3.08
CA VAL A 195 -18.35 -5.29 -2.31
C VAL A 195 -18.24 -6.54 -3.17
N MET A 196 -17.27 -7.38 -2.84
CA MET A 196 -17.15 -8.73 -3.41
C MET A 196 -18.19 -9.66 -2.77
N THR A 197 -18.75 -10.57 -3.55
CA THR A 197 -19.69 -11.63 -3.10
C THR A 197 -18.97 -12.89 -2.71
#